data_0765f5ca1612e559304dcf4db822038d
#
_entry.id   0765f5ca1612e559304dcf4db822038d
#
_cell.length_a   1.000
_cell.length_b   1.000
_cell.length_c   1.000
_cell.angle_alpha   90.00
_cell.angle_beta   90.00
_cell.angle_gamma   90.00
#
_symmetry.space_group_name_H-M   'P 1'
#
loop_
_entity.id
_entity.type
_entity.pdbx_description
1 polymer ?
#
loop_
_entity_poly.entity_id
_entity_poly.type
_entity_poly.pdbx_seq_one_letter_code
_entity_poly.pdbx_strand_id
1 'polypeptide(L)'
;MMQLPTSPTMKLPTSPTMKLGLRKSSLYTPTYTVDRLDTRIPPISWADFSAAPDHTSPWTAHTFWNISYKYKIGFTKGRSSVQMCVVCKLNSATSWVKRKEDRLLAHERGHYLIGWICALEFKKRVKEARLSQVNHWKEIQKIFQETLGEHL
;
A
#
# COMPACT_ATOMS: atom_id res chain seq x y z
N MET A 1 -0.16 -17.60 21.41
CA MET A 1 -0.09 -16.66 20.27
C MET A 1 0.92 -15.57 20.58
N MET A 2 1.87 -15.35 19.70
CA MET A 2 2.88 -14.29 19.88
C MET A 2 2.39 -13.01 19.22
N GLN A 3 2.50 -11.92 19.93
CA GLN A 3 2.23 -10.59 19.38
C GLN A 3 3.56 -9.88 19.18
N LEU A 4 3.81 -9.42 17.97
CA LEU A 4 5.00 -8.64 17.66
C LEU A 4 4.68 -7.15 17.61
N PRO A 5 5.69 -6.32 17.83
CA PRO A 5 5.52 -4.88 17.68
C PRO A 5 5.11 -4.53 16.26
N THR A 6 4.54 -3.37 16.13
CA THR A 6 4.17 -2.81 14.84
C THR A 6 5.39 -2.74 13.92
N SER A 7 5.24 -3.18 12.71
CA SER A 7 6.31 -3.04 11.71
C SER A 7 6.59 -1.59 11.40
N PRO A 8 7.81 -1.29 10.97
CA PRO A 8 8.13 0.05 10.53
C PRO A 8 7.24 0.46 9.36
N THR A 9 6.80 1.67 9.41
CA THR A 9 6.07 2.28 8.31
C THR A 9 7.04 2.60 7.18
N MET A 10 6.76 2.10 5.99
CA MET A 10 7.54 2.46 4.81
C MET A 10 6.85 3.55 4.04
N LYS A 11 7.60 4.59 3.74
CA LYS A 11 7.17 5.66 2.86
C LYS A 11 7.59 5.34 1.44
N LEU A 12 6.63 5.27 0.57
CA LEU A 12 6.88 5.03 -0.84
C LEU A 12 6.38 6.23 -1.63
N PRO A 13 7.30 7.07 -2.09
CA PRO A 13 6.91 8.16 -2.97
C PRO A 13 6.41 7.60 -4.29
N THR A 14 5.26 8.04 -4.71
CA THR A 14 4.74 7.75 -6.02
C THR A 14 4.75 9.00 -6.87
N SER A 15 5.28 8.90 -8.06
CA SER A 15 5.18 10.00 -9.00
C SER A 15 3.76 10.11 -9.55
N PRO A 16 3.13 11.26 -9.49
CA PRO A 16 1.75 11.43 -9.95
C PRO A 16 1.56 11.26 -11.46
N THR A 17 2.58 11.47 -12.21
CA THR A 17 2.56 11.20 -13.65
C THR A 17 3.15 9.85 -13.97
N MET A 18 3.43 9.06 -12.94
CA MET A 18 3.73 7.68 -13.22
C MET A 18 2.64 7.14 -14.12
N LYS A 19 3.08 6.72 -15.15
CA LYS A 19 2.60 6.00 -16.28
C LYS A 19 1.67 4.87 -15.87
N LEU A 20 0.57 5.26 -15.19
CA LEU A 20 -0.49 4.37 -14.74
C LEU A 20 -1.01 3.64 -15.94
N GLY A 21 -0.88 3.33 -16.80
CA GLY A 21 -1.38 2.58 -17.94
C GLY A 21 -0.29 1.91 -18.74
N LEU A 22 0.95 2.27 -18.46
CA LEU A 22 2.08 1.78 -19.23
C LEU A 22 2.76 0.57 -18.61
N ARG A 23 2.48 0.29 -17.36
CA ARG A 23 2.84 -1.00 -16.80
C ARG A 23 1.82 -2.03 -17.23
N LYS A 24 2.05 -2.58 -18.34
CA LYS A 24 1.55 -3.90 -18.66
C LYS A 24 2.22 -4.91 -17.73
N SER A 25 1.98 -4.82 -16.48
CA SER A 25 2.22 -5.93 -15.58
C SER A 25 1.11 -6.93 -15.81
N SER A 26 1.18 -7.36 -16.81
CA SER A 26 0.29 -8.03 -17.65
C SER A 26 -0.33 -9.33 -17.21
N LEU A 27 0.17 -10.01 -16.21
CA LEU A 27 -0.28 -11.34 -15.84
C LEU A 27 -0.83 -11.42 -14.42
N TYR A 28 -0.75 -10.33 -13.69
CA TYR A 28 -1.28 -10.26 -12.36
C TYR A 28 -2.73 -9.74 -12.41
N THR A 29 -3.66 -10.63 -12.17
CA THR A 29 -5.04 -10.25 -11.94
C THR A 29 -5.21 -10.05 -10.45
N PRO A 30 -5.38 -8.81 -9.96
CA PRO A 30 -5.63 -8.61 -8.56
C PRO A 30 -6.90 -9.35 -8.15
N THR A 31 -6.85 -10.02 -7.03
CA THR A 31 -7.98 -10.76 -6.48
C THR A 31 -9.13 -9.85 -6.06
N TYR A 32 -8.92 -8.54 -6.09
CA TYR A 32 -9.85 -7.53 -5.65
C TYR A 32 -10.35 -6.73 -6.85
N THR A 33 -11.66 -6.59 -6.98
CA THR A 33 -12.24 -5.70 -7.97
C THR A 33 -12.09 -4.25 -7.49
N VAL A 34 -11.91 -3.34 -8.42
CA VAL A 34 -11.81 -1.90 -8.13
C VAL A 34 -13.04 -1.42 -7.35
N ASP A 35 -14.21 -1.88 -7.72
CA ASP A 35 -15.46 -1.50 -7.05
C ASP A 35 -15.49 -1.93 -5.57
N ARG A 36 -14.98 -3.11 -5.27
CA ARG A 36 -14.85 -3.60 -3.91
C ARG A 36 -13.84 -2.80 -3.09
N LEU A 37 -12.75 -2.42 -3.71
CA LEU A 37 -11.75 -1.57 -3.08
C LEU A 37 -12.30 -0.17 -2.84
N ASP A 38 -13.01 0.38 -3.80
CA ASP A 38 -13.54 1.73 -3.76
C ASP A 38 -14.56 1.93 -2.63
N THR A 39 -15.35 0.91 -2.31
CA THR A 39 -16.31 0.95 -1.20
C THR A 39 -15.68 0.84 0.18
N ARG A 40 -14.47 0.31 0.29
CA ARG A 40 -13.77 0.09 1.57
C ARG A 40 -12.70 1.12 1.86
N ILE A 41 -12.26 1.84 0.85
CA ILE A 41 -11.17 2.79 0.94
C ILE A 41 -11.76 4.16 1.26
N PRO A 42 -11.25 4.84 2.29
CA PRO A 42 -11.69 6.21 2.57
C PRO A 42 -11.47 7.09 1.34
N PRO A 43 -12.46 7.91 0.97
CA PRO A 43 -12.29 8.83 -0.14
C PRO A 43 -11.20 9.85 0.18
N ILE A 44 -10.44 10.24 -0.84
CA ILE A 44 -9.49 11.33 -0.74
C ILE A 44 -10.00 12.55 -1.49
N SER A 45 -9.62 13.71 -1.00
CA SER A 45 -9.91 14.99 -1.62
C SER A 45 -8.65 15.85 -1.65
N TRP A 46 -8.71 17.00 -2.31
CA TRP A 46 -7.56 17.92 -2.30
C TRP A 46 -7.22 18.45 -0.91
N ALA A 47 -8.14 18.40 0.03
CA ALA A 47 -7.85 18.74 1.43
C ALA A 47 -6.81 17.82 2.08
N ASP A 48 -6.65 16.61 1.55
CA ASP A 48 -5.66 15.65 2.03
C ASP A 48 -4.25 15.92 1.53
N PHE A 49 -4.09 16.83 0.55
CA PHE A 49 -2.81 17.21 -0.03
C PHE A 49 -2.34 18.53 0.60
N SER A 50 -1.80 18.45 1.80
CA SER A 50 -1.50 19.63 2.62
C SER A 50 -0.06 20.13 2.56
N ALA A 51 0.85 19.38 1.93
CA ALA A 51 2.22 19.84 1.77
C ALA A 51 2.33 21.00 0.77
N ALA A 52 3.31 21.85 0.97
CA ALA A 52 3.64 22.90 0.01
C ALA A 52 4.06 22.27 -1.33
N PRO A 53 3.55 22.76 -2.46
CA PRO A 53 3.93 22.24 -3.77
C PRO A 53 5.43 22.45 -4.06
N ASP A 54 6.05 21.43 -4.61
CA ASP A 54 7.40 21.54 -5.13
C ASP A 54 7.37 22.13 -6.56
N HIS A 55 7.63 23.43 -6.66
CA HIS A 55 7.60 24.13 -7.94
C HIS A 55 8.79 23.79 -8.86
N THR A 56 9.80 23.11 -8.34
CA THR A 56 10.92 22.60 -9.15
C THR A 56 10.60 21.26 -9.80
N SER A 57 9.61 20.54 -9.29
CA SER A 57 9.18 19.28 -9.85
C SER A 57 8.42 19.49 -11.17
N PRO A 58 8.61 18.62 -12.16
CA PRO A 58 7.81 18.65 -13.39
C PRO A 58 6.36 18.20 -13.17
N TRP A 59 6.08 17.63 -12.03
CA TRP A 59 4.76 17.08 -11.72
C TRP A 59 3.76 18.15 -11.26
N THR A 60 2.48 17.91 -11.51
CA THR A 60 1.41 18.81 -11.06
C THR A 60 0.91 18.46 -9.66
N ALA A 61 1.06 17.22 -9.25
CA ALA A 61 0.75 16.73 -7.92
C ALA A 61 1.67 15.60 -7.54
N HIS A 62 1.70 15.26 -6.27
CA HIS A 62 2.48 14.14 -5.78
C HIS A 62 1.75 13.46 -4.63
N THR A 63 1.44 12.19 -4.79
CA THR A 63 0.75 11.37 -3.80
C THR A 63 1.75 10.50 -3.06
N PHE A 64 1.84 10.67 -1.77
CA PHE A 64 2.59 9.79 -0.89
C PHE A 64 1.64 8.96 -0.05
N TRP A 65 1.94 7.69 0.08
CA TRP A 65 1.20 6.81 0.97
C TRP A 65 2.14 5.88 1.73
N ASN A 66 1.63 5.39 2.85
CA ASN A 66 2.35 4.48 3.72
C ASN A 66 1.53 3.23 3.95
N ILE A 67 2.19 2.09 4.01
CA ILE A 67 1.59 0.85 4.47
C ILE A 67 2.18 0.52 5.84
N SER A 68 1.30 0.30 6.81
CA SER A 68 1.66 -0.21 8.12
C SER A 68 0.91 -1.50 8.39
N TYR A 69 1.50 -2.37 9.17
CA TYR A 69 0.87 -3.62 9.55
C TYR A 69 1.27 -4.05 10.95
N LYS A 70 0.39 -4.81 11.56
CA LYS A 70 0.62 -5.50 12.81
C LYS A 70 -0.03 -6.88 12.71
N TYR A 71 0.48 -7.83 13.45
CA TYR A 71 -0.03 -9.18 13.41
C TYR A 71 0.13 -9.90 14.73
N LYS A 72 -0.69 -10.94 14.88
CA LYS A 72 -0.56 -11.98 15.90
C LYS A 72 -0.37 -13.29 15.19
N ILE A 73 0.55 -14.10 15.65
CA ILE A 73 0.82 -15.40 15.06
C ILE A 73 0.82 -16.48 16.13
N GLY A 74 0.19 -17.59 15.81
CA GLY A 74 0.21 -18.81 16.61
C GLY A 74 0.70 -19.98 15.78
N PHE A 75 1.21 -20.99 16.46
CA PHE A 75 1.65 -22.23 15.83
C PHE A 75 0.99 -23.42 16.49
N THR A 76 0.34 -24.26 15.71
CA THR A 76 -0.32 -25.47 16.16
C THR A 76 0.04 -26.61 15.23
N LYS A 77 0.67 -27.66 15.77
CA LYS A 77 1.08 -28.82 14.99
C LYS A 77 1.94 -28.45 13.76
N GLY A 78 2.84 -27.49 13.92
CA GLY A 78 3.73 -27.04 12.85
C GLY A 78 3.07 -26.11 11.82
N ARG A 79 1.80 -25.73 12.01
CA ARG A 79 1.09 -24.81 11.15
C ARG A 79 0.98 -23.44 11.79
N SER A 80 1.22 -22.41 11.01
CA SER A 80 1.03 -21.03 11.45
C SER A 80 -0.41 -20.58 11.23
N SER A 81 -0.90 -19.76 12.15
CA SER A 81 -2.16 -19.05 12.05
C SER A 81 -1.88 -17.57 12.29
N VAL A 82 -2.18 -16.73 11.32
CA VAL A 82 -1.88 -15.29 11.37
C VAL A 82 -3.17 -14.49 11.37
N GLN A 83 -3.30 -13.60 12.35
CA GLN A 83 -4.26 -12.51 12.32
C GLN A 83 -3.52 -11.23 12.02
N MET A 84 -3.87 -10.56 10.94
CA MET A 84 -3.14 -9.41 10.44
C MET A 84 -4.07 -8.23 10.17
N CYS A 85 -3.64 -7.06 10.61
CA CYS A 85 -4.23 -5.78 10.25
C CYS A 85 -3.24 -5.01 9.39
N VAL A 86 -3.64 -4.66 8.20
CA VAL A 86 -2.84 -3.88 7.24
C VAL A 86 -3.61 -2.63 6.88
N VAL A 87 -2.92 -1.50 6.90
CA VAL A 87 -3.52 -0.19 6.60
C VAL A 87 -2.63 0.56 5.62
N CYS A 88 -3.24 1.07 4.57
CA CYS A 88 -2.62 2.05 3.69
C CYS A 88 -3.19 3.43 4.02
N LYS A 89 -2.31 4.40 4.29
CA LYS A 89 -2.69 5.78 4.57
C LYS A 89 -2.02 6.73 3.60
N LEU A 90 -2.79 7.69 3.09
CA LEU A 90 -2.22 8.83 2.41
C LEU A 90 -1.43 9.67 3.42
N ASN A 91 -0.21 10.03 3.07
CA ASN A 91 0.58 10.94 3.89
C ASN A 91 0.27 12.38 3.48
N SER A 92 -0.67 12.99 4.18
CA SER A 92 -1.13 14.34 3.91
C SER A 92 0.00 15.39 4.02
N ALA A 93 0.90 15.20 4.99
CA ALA A 93 1.99 16.16 5.25
C ALA A 93 3.05 16.21 4.13
N THR A 94 3.10 15.19 3.28
CA THR A 94 4.08 15.09 2.18
C THR A 94 3.43 15.05 0.80
N SER A 95 2.12 14.88 0.72
CA SER A 95 1.38 14.94 -0.54
C SER A 95 1.03 16.38 -0.88
N TRP A 96 1.23 16.76 -2.13
CA TRP A 96 1.02 18.15 -2.58
C TRP A 96 0.41 18.21 -3.97
N VAL A 97 -0.16 19.37 -4.29
CA VAL A 97 -0.77 19.67 -5.58
C VAL A 97 -0.49 21.12 -5.95
N LYS A 98 -0.11 21.37 -7.20
CA LYS A 98 0.07 22.73 -7.74
C LYS A 98 -1.21 23.34 -8.24
N ARG A 99 -2.06 22.54 -8.88
CA ARG A 99 -3.32 22.98 -9.48
C ARG A 99 -4.41 21.93 -9.27
N LYS A 100 -5.45 22.32 -8.60
CA LYS A 100 -6.55 21.42 -8.25
C LYS A 100 -7.50 21.24 -9.42
N GLU A 101 -7.58 20.04 -9.94
CA GLU A 101 -8.46 19.66 -11.05
C GLU A 101 -9.08 18.29 -10.76
N ASP A 102 -10.34 18.10 -11.11
CA ASP A 102 -11.06 16.84 -10.86
C ASP A 102 -10.41 15.65 -11.55
N ARG A 103 -9.96 15.84 -12.80
CA ARG A 103 -9.29 14.78 -13.55
C ARG A 103 -7.96 14.40 -12.90
N LEU A 104 -7.23 15.36 -12.37
CA LEU A 104 -5.99 15.11 -11.67
C LEU A 104 -6.26 14.39 -10.34
N LEU A 105 -7.31 14.77 -9.62
CA LEU A 105 -7.69 14.07 -8.39
C LEU A 105 -8.00 12.60 -8.65
N ALA A 106 -8.73 12.30 -9.72
CA ALA A 106 -9.01 10.92 -10.13
C ALA A 106 -7.71 10.14 -10.40
N HIS A 107 -6.73 10.77 -11.02
CA HIS A 107 -5.41 10.19 -11.26
C HIS A 107 -4.66 9.91 -9.94
N GLU A 108 -4.63 10.87 -9.04
CA GLU A 108 -3.98 10.73 -7.73
C GLU A 108 -4.68 9.68 -6.86
N ARG A 109 -6.01 9.59 -6.97
CA ARG A 109 -6.77 8.50 -6.35
C ARG A 109 -6.30 7.13 -6.85
N GLY A 110 -5.97 7.02 -8.13
CA GLY A 110 -5.40 5.80 -8.70
C GLY A 110 -4.10 5.37 -8.02
N HIS A 111 -3.21 6.30 -7.73
CA HIS A 111 -1.98 6.02 -6.98
C HIS A 111 -2.28 5.50 -5.57
N TYR A 112 -3.23 6.11 -4.90
CA TYR A 112 -3.65 5.67 -3.56
C TYR A 112 -4.29 4.27 -3.58
N LEU A 113 -5.09 3.97 -4.60
CA LEU A 113 -5.68 2.65 -4.79
C LEU A 113 -4.61 1.57 -4.99
N ILE A 114 -3.53 1.88 -5.70
CA ILE A 114 -2.39 0.96 -5.85
C ILE A 114 -1.80 0.62 -4.48
N GLY A 115 -1.66 1.60 -3.60
CA GLY A 115 -1.20 1.37 -2.24
C GLY A 115 -2.08 0.39 -1.47
N TRP A 116 -3.40 0.53 -1.59
CA TRP A 116 -4.34 -0.40 -0.96
C TRP A 116 -4.30 -1.80 -1.58
N ILE A 117 -4.13 -1.90 -2.89
CA ILE A 117 -3.96 -3.20 -3.56
C ILE A 117 -2.71 -3.89 -3.01
N CYS A 118 -1.60 -3.18 -2.90
CA CYS A 118 -0.39 -3.71 -2.28
C CYS A 118 -0.63 -4.21 -0.85
N ALA A 119 -1.33 -3.43 -0.05
CA ALA A 119 -1.62 -3.77 1.34
C ALA A 119 -2.44 -5.06 1.44
N LEU A 120 -3.48 -5.18 0.63
CA LEU A 120 -4.36 -6.35 0.65
C LEU A 120 -3.68 -7.59 0.07
N GLU A 121 -2.89 -7.44 -0.96
CA GLU A 121 -2.12 -8.55 -1.53
C GLU A 121 -1.07 -9.05 -0.55
N PHE A 122 -0.38 -8.15 0.12
CA PHE A 122 0.56 -8.52 1.18
C PHE A 122 -0.13 -9.33 2.27
N LYS A 123 -1.27 -8.87 2.76
CA LYS A 123 -2.06 -9.58 3.78
C LYS A 123 -2.42 -11.00 3.32
N LYS A 124 -2.86 -11.13 2.09
CA LYS A 124 -3.21 -12.42 1.50
C LYS A 124 -2.00 -13.36 1.45
N ARG A 125 -0.86 -12.88 0.94
CA ARG A 125 0.36 -13.66 0.83
C ARG A 125 0.87 -14.17 2.18
N VAL A 126 0.81 -13.33 3.20
CA VAL A 126 1.19 -13.73 4.56
C VAL A 126 0.30 -14.84 5.08
N LYS A 127 -1.01 -14.76 4.86
CA LYS A 127 -1.95 -15.78 5.30
C LYS A 127 -1.76 -17.12 4.58
N GLU A 128 -1.34 -17.09 3.34
CA GLU A 128 -1.10 -18.29 2.52
C GLU A 128 0.29 -18.88 2.71
N ALA A 129 1.23 -18.13 3.28
CA ALA A 129 2.60 -18.56 3.44
C ALA A 129 2.78 -19.60 4.54
N ARG A 130 3.74 -20.50 4.34
CA ARG A 130 4.21 -21.37 5.40
C ARG A 130 5.29 -20.64 6.20
N LEU A 131 4.90 -20.12 7.35
CA LEU A 131 5.80 -19.37 8.20
C LEU A 131 6.45 -20.29 9.22
N SER A 132 7.75 -20.11 9.45
CA SER A 132 8.47 -20.83 10.47
C SER A 132 8.34 -20.15 11.84
N GLN A 133 8.32 -20.95 12.89
CA GLN A 133 8.23 -20.43 14.24
C GLN A 133 9.43 -19.54 14.61
N VAL A 134 10.61 -19.86 14.10
CA VAL A 134 11.86 -19.18 14.44
C VAL A 134 12.07 -17.92 13.61
N ASN A 135 11.65 -17.92 12.33
CA ASN A 135 11.98 -16.87 11.38
C ASN A 135 10.78 -16.13 10.78
N HIS A 136 9.57 -16.34 11.31
CA HIS A 136 8.35 -15.79 10.70
C HIS A 136 8.38 -14.28 10.50
N TRP A 137 8.98 -13.52 11.40
CA TRP A 137 9.06 -12.08 11.26
C TRP A 137 9.94 -11.64 10.08
N LYS A 138 11.03 -12.35 9.81
CA LYS A 138 11.86 -12.11 8.61
C LYS A 138 11.14 -12.51 7.33
N GLU A 139 10.43 -13.62 7.38
CA GLU A 139 9.65 -14.12 6.25
C GLU A 139 8.52 -13.16 5.88
N ILE A 140 7.80 -12.64 6.88
CA ILE A 140 6.75 -11.64 6.68
C ILE A 140 7.33 -10.35 6.10
N GLN A 141 8.47 -9.90 6.63
CA GLN A 141 9.13 -8.71 6.11
C GLN A 141 9.59 -8.89 4.66
N LYS A 142 10.08 -10.07 4.30
CA LYS A 142 10.44 -10.41 2.93
C LYS A 142 9.23 -10.37 2.00
N ILE A 143 8.12 -10.99 2.41
CA ILE A 143 6.87 -10.96 1.64
C ILE A 143 6.42 -9.50 1.42
N PHE A 144 6.54 -8.66 2.43
CA PHE A 144 6.22 -7.24 2.33
C PHE A 144 7.06 -6.55 1.26
N GLN A 145 8.37 -6.71 1.30
CA GLN A 145 9.29 -6.12 0.33
C GLN A 145 9.04 -6.61 -1.10
N GLU A 146 8.84 -7.90 -1.27
CA GLU A 146 8.54 -8.50 -2.57
C GLU A 146 7.22 -7.99 -3.13
N THR A 147 6.18 -7.92 -2.29
CA THR A 147 4.86 -7.43 -2.73
C THR A 147 4.94 -5.96 -3.17
N LEU A 148 5.64 -5.13 -2.43
CA LEU A 148 5.83 -3.73 -2.82
C LEU A 148 6.62 -3.60 -4.12
N GLY A 149 7.67 -4.39 -4.28
CA GLY A 149 8.51 -4.37 -5.48
C GLY A 149 7.76 -4.74 -6.76
N GLU A 150 6.77 -5.61 -6.66
CA GLU A 150 5.95 -6.01 -7.81
C GLU A 150 4.95 -4.94 -8.26
N HIS A 151 4.52 -4.07 -7.35
CA HIS A 151 3.49 -3.05 -7.63
C HIS A 151 4.08 -1.65 -7.84
N LEU A 152 5.33 -1.48 -7.61
CA LEU A 152 6.06 -0.24 -7.80
C LEU A 152 7.06 -0.37 -8.91
#